data_f9421abf4a8cb01402978644eb4a49f1
#
_entry.id   f9421abf4a8cb01402978644eb4a49f1
#
_cell.length_a   1.000
_cell.length_b   1.000
_cell.length_c   1.000
_cell.angle_alpha   90.00
_cell.angle_beta   90.00
_cell.angle_gamma   90.00
#
_symmetry.space_group_name_H-M   'P 1'
#
loop_
_entity.id
_entity.type
_entity.pdbx_description
1 polymer ?
#
loop_
_entity_poly.entity_id
_entity_poly.type
_entity_poly.pdbx_seq_one_letter_code
_entity_poly.pdbx_strand_id
1 'polypeptide(L)'
;MAKLIKKAPKAVNDEKKDRLIQELLEVLNRLGLSVRIEKGVFKGGFCLLREQKIFLLNKNLDQDRKISILLRQISESGTDDIFLKPQIREMIEKESGADKLL
;
A
#
# COMPACT_ATOMS: atom_id res chain seq x y z
N MET A 1 -30.47 -10.20 -14.11
CA MET A 1 -29.93 -9.93 -13.85
C MET A 1 -28.93 -10.06 -13.75
N ALA A 2 -28.76 -10.42 -13.85
CA ALA A 2 -27.77 -10.48 -13.55
C ALA A 2 -26.87 -10.04 -13.93
N LYS A 3 -26.83 -9.81 -14.23
CA LYS A 3 -26.02 -9.29 -14.37
C LYS A 3 -25.27 -8.77 -13.91
N LEU A 4 -25.67 -8.67 -13.67
CA LEU A 4 -24.99 -8.15 -13.01
C LEU A 4 -23.94 -8.45 -12.61
N ILE A 5 -23.86 -9.00 -12.56
CA ILE A 5 -22.93 -9.30 -11.95
C ILE A 5 -21.82 -9.24 -12.45
N LYS A 6 -21.72 -9.13 -13.14
CA LYS A 6 -20.72 -9.10 -13.42
C LYS A 6 -19.86 -8.31 -13.26
N LYS A 7 -20.04 -7.92 -13.12
CA LYS A 7 -19.23 -7.24 -12.86
C LYS A 7 -18.33 -7.33 -12.30
N ALA A 8 -18.48 -7.87 -12.28
CA ALA A 8 -17.77 -7.95 -11.79
C ALA A 8 -16.92 -8.00 -11.57
N PRO A 9 -16.80 -8.14 -11.51
CA PRO A 9 -16.00 -8.25 -11.13
C PRO A 9 -15.21 -7.98 -10.84
N LYS A 10 -15.21 -7.85 -10.94
CA LYS A 10 -14.42 -7.63 -10.67
C LYS A 10 -13.93 -7.27 -10.00
N ALA A 11 -14.48 -7.49 -9.94
CA ALA A 11 -14.00 -7.20 -9.18
C ALA A 11 -13.12 -6.92 -8.69
N VAL A 12 -13.26 -6.88 -8.62
CA VAL A 12 -12.19 -6.12 -8.65
C VAL A 12 -11.88 -5.41 -7.38
N ASN A 13 -12.84 -4.76 -6.76
CA ASN A 13 -12.61 -4.08 -5.51
C ASN A 13 -12.98 -4.98 -4.36
N ASP A 14 -11.95 -5.48 -3.71
CA ASP A 14 -12.09 -6.30 -2.53
C ASP A 14 -12.12 -5.37 -1.32
N GLU A 15 -13.19 -5.41 -0.56
CA GLU A 15 -13.34 -4.55 0.60
C GLU A 15 -12.27 -4.80 1.65
N LYS A 16 -11.86 -6.05 1.78
CA LYS A 16 -10.80 -6.37 2.73
C LYS A 16 -9.49 -5.73 2.32
N LYS A 17 -9.21 -5.71 1.04
CA LYS A 17 -8.00 -5.08 0.53
C LYS A 17 -8.07 -3.57 0.69
N ASP A 18 -9.24 -2.99 0.49
CA ASP A 18 -9.40 -1.55 0.71
C ASP A 18 -9.15 -1.19 2.17
N ARG A 19 -9.65 -1.99 3.10
CA ARG A 19 -9.40 -1.74 4.51
C ARG A 19 -7.93 -1.87 4.83
N LEU A 20 -7.29 -2.88 4.26
CA LEU A 20 -5.87 -3.07 4.47
C LEU A 20 -5.09 -1.87 3.96
N ILE A 21 -5.45 -1.38 2.78
CA ILE A 21 -4.80 -0.20 2.23
C ILE A 21 -4.95 0.97 3.19
N GLN A 22 -6.15 1.19 3.72
CA GLN A 22 -6.37 2.27 4.66
C GLN A 22 -5.52 2.11 5.92
N GLU A 23 -5.38 0.89 6.41
CA GLU A 23 -4.55 0.65 7.58
C GLU A 23 -3.09 0.93 7.29
N LEU A 24 -2.63 0.56 6.11
CA LEU A 24 -1.24 0.81 5.73
C LEU A 24 -0.97 2.30 5.55
N LEU A 25 -1.94 3.03 5.00
CA LEU A 25 -1.82 4.48 4.89
C LEU A 25 -1.68 5.12 6.26
N GLU A 26 -2.45 4.61 7.22
CA GLU A 26 -2.39 5.12 8.58
C GLU A 26 -1.03 4.85 9.22
N VAL A 27 -0.47 3.67 8.96
CA VAL A 27 0.85 3.33 9.48
C VAL A 27 1.88 4.32 8.93
N LEU A 28 1.85 4.58 7.63
CA LEU A 28 2.78 5.54 7.04
C LEU A 28 2.60 6.93 7.63
N ASN A 29 1.37 7.33 7.89
CA ASN A 29 1.11 8.61 8.51
C ASN A 29 1.74 8.69 9.89
N ARG A 30 1.66 7.61 10.66
CA ARG A 30 2.29 7.56 11.98
C ARG A 30 3.81 7.64 11.88
N LEU A 31 4.35 7.15 10.78
CA LEU A 31 5.79 7.22 10.55
C LEU A 31 6.24 8.58 10.04
N GLY A 32 5.31 9.51 9.89
CA GLY A 32 5.64 10.87 9.50
C GLY A 32 5.51 11.15 8.02
N LEU A 33 4.99 10.20 7.26
CA LEU A 33 4.79 10.39 5.82
C LEU A 33 3.33 10.69 5.53
N SER A 34 3.09 11.73 4.76
CA SER A 34 1.75 12.01 4.23
C SER A 34 1.60 11.30 2.91
N VAL A 35 0.59 10.47 2.80
CA VAL A 35 0.38 9.73 1.55
C VAL A 35 -0.71 10.43 0.75
N ARG A 36 -0.42 10.64 -0.52
CA ARG A 36 -1.39 11.21 -1.46
C ARG A 36 -1.61 10.22 -2.59
N ILE A 37 -2.85 9.93 -2.88
CA ILE A 37 -3.21 9.06 -3.98
C ILE A 37 -3.70 9.95 -5.09
N GLU A 38 -2.94 10.00 -6.19
CA GLU A 38 -3.21 10.93 -7.26
C GLU A 38 -3.03 10.27 -8.61
N LYS A 39 -3.69 10.84 -9.59
CA LYS A 39 -3.47 10.46 -10.96
C LYS A 39 -2.14 11.04 -11.40
N GLY A 40 -1.41 10.27 -12.17
CA GLY A 40 -0.15 10.80 -12.65
C GLY A 40 0.65 9.71 -13.33
N VAL A 41 1.71 10.13 -13.98
CA VAL A 41 2.64 9.21 -14.61
C VAL A 41 3.86 9.13 -13.69
N PHE A 42 3.84 8.17 -12.79
CA PHE A 42 4.96 7.92 -11.89
C PHE A 42 5.64 6.65 -12.31
N LYS A 43 6.92 6.70 -12.48
CA LYS A 43 7.68 5.52 -12.79
C LYS A 43 7.56 4.54 -11.62
N GLY A 44 7.06 3.36 -11.90
CA GLY A 44 6.83 2.37 -10.84
C GLY A 44 5.57 2.58 -10.04
N GLY A 45 4.80 3.63 -10.31
CA GLY A 45 3.53 3.84 -9.65
C GLY A 45 3.59 4.64 -8.36
N PHE A 46 4.75 5.13 -7.96
CA PHE A 46 4.87 5.89 -6.72
C PHE A 46 6.07 6.84 -6.79
N CYS A 47 6.08 7.77 -5.86
CA CYS A 47 7.19 8.73 -5.75
C CYS A 47 7.31 9.19 -4.30
N LEU A 48 8.51 9.18 -3.77
CA LEU A 48 8.76 9.65 -2.42
C LEU A 48 9.44 11.00 -2.47
N LEU A 49 8.77 12.02 -1.94
CA LEU A 49 9.33 13.36 -1.82
C LEU A 49 9.87 13.51 -0.40
N ARG A 50 11.16 13.24 -0.25
CA ARG A 50 11.77 13.09 1.08
C ARG A 50 11.71 14.35 1.93
N GLU A 51 12.03 15.49 1.33
CA GLU A 51 12.08 16.73 2.09
C GLU A 51 10.73 17.16 2.59
N GLN A 52 9.70 16.87 1.81
CA GLN A 52 8.34 17.22 2.15
C GLN A 52 7.63 16.12 2.94
N LYS A 53 8.27 14.96 3.03
CA LYS A 53 7.71 13.79 3.70
C LYS A 53 6.37 13.40 3.12
N ILE A 54 6.29 13.43 1.80
CA ILE A 54 5.09 13.06 1.06
C ILE A 54 5.38 11.84 0.20
N PHE A 55 4.48 10.88 0.26
CA PHE A 55 4.56 9.69 -0.57
C PHE A 55 3.39 9.71 -1.55
N LEU A 56 3.71 9.80 -2.83
CA LEU A 56 2.69 9.83 -3.88
C LEU A 56 2.46 8.44 -4.41
N LEU A 57 1.20 8.05 -4.51
CA LEU A 57 0.82 6.73 -4.99
C LEU A 57 -0.15 6.90 -6.16
N ASN A 58 0.10 6.21 -7.25
CA ASN A 58 -0.74 6.32 -8.43
C ASN A 58 -2.12 5.72 -8.16
N LYS A 59 -3.14 6.50 -8.39
CA LYS A 59 -4.51 6.12 -8.17
C LYS A 59 -4.93 4.90 -9.00
N ASN A 60 -4.35 4.75 -10.17
CA ASN A 60 -4.77 3.73 -11.12
C ASN A 60 -4.14 2.37 -10.90
N LEU A 61 -3.30 2.21 -9.89
CA LEU A 61 -2.75 0.91 -9.56
C LEU A 61 -3.84 0.01 -9.00
N ASP A 62 -3.73 -1.29 -9.25
CA ASP A 62 -4.66 -2.20 -8.62
C ASP A 62 -4.35 -2.34 -7.14
N GLN A 63 -5.27 -2.97 -6.41
CA GLN A 63 -5.17 -3.07 -4.96
C GLN A 63 -3.92 -3.83 -4.51
N ASP A 64 -3.64 -4.93 -5.17
CA ASP A 64 -2.48 -5.74 -4.79
C ASP A 64 -1.18 -4.96 -4.95
N ARG A 65 -1.09 -4.21 -6.02
CA ARG A 65 0.10 -3.40 -6.27
C ARG A 65 0.25 -2.30 -5.24
N LYS A 66 -0.86 -1.64 -4.89
CA LYS A 66 -0.84 -0.61 -3.86
C LYS A 66 -0.37 -1.19 -2.53
N ILE A 67 -0.89 -2.36 -2.18
CA ILE A 67 -0.53 -3.01 -0.93
C ILE A 67 0.96 -3.32 -0.90
N SER A 68 1.47 -3.92 -1.97
CA SER A 68 2.89 -4.25 -2.06
C SER A 68 3.77 -3.02 -1.89
N ILE A 69 3.44 -1.96 -2.59
CA ILE A 69 4.22 -0.73 -2.53
C ILE A 69 4.19 -0.14 -1.12
N LEU A 70 3.01 -0.12 -0.51
CA LEU A 70 2.87 0.44 0.83
C LEU A 70 3.63 -0.39 1.87
N LEU A 71 3.56 -1.72 1.76
CA LEU A 71 4.29 -2.58 2.68
C LEU A 71 5.79 -2.36 2.57
N ARG A 72 6.28 -2.25 1.34
CA ARG A 72 7.69 -2.02 1.13
C ARG A 72 8.12 -0.68 1.69
N GLN A 73 7.31 0.36 1.48
CA GLN A 73 7.66 1.68 2.00
C GLN A 73 7.69 1.68 3.52
N ILE A 74 6.74 1.00 4.16
CA ILE A 74 6.72 0.89 5.61
C ILE A 74 8.00 0.19 6.09
N SER A 75 8.36 -0.89 5.43
CA SER A 75 9.58 -1.63 5.79
C SER A 75 10.81 -0.74 5.68
N GLU A 76 10.90 0.05 4.63
CA GLU A 76 12.06 0.92 4.42
C GLU A 76 12.10 2.08 5.40
N SER A 77 10.95 2.52 5.87
CA SER A 77 10.89 3.63 6.82
C SER A 77 11.27 3.22 8.24
N GLY A 78 11.21 1.91 8.52
CA GLY A 78 11.50 1.43 9.86
C GLY A 78 10.26 1.49 10.75
N THR A 79 10.08 0.47 11.58
CA THR A 79 8.87 0.35 12.38
C THR A 79 9.15 0.13 13.86
N ASP A 80 10.38 0.41 14.28
CA ASP A 80 10.79 0.09 15.65
C ASP A 80 10.03 0.89 16.70
N ASP A 81 9.60 2.09 16.33
CA ASP A 81 9.00 3.02 17.28
C ASP A 81 7.48 3.03 17.26
N ILE A 82 6.85 2.18 16.46
CA ILE A 82 5.40 2.15 16.40
C ILE A 82 4.88 0.74 16.59
N PHE A 83 3.63 0.65 17.05
CA PHE A 83 2.97 -0.64 17.18
C PHE A 83 2.36 -1.03 15.83
N LEU A 84 2.58 -2.27 15.44
CA LEU A 84 1.96 -2.84 14.25
C LEU A 84 1.12 -4.04 14.65
N LYS A 85 -0.05 -4.16 14.04
CA LYS A 85 -0.84 -5.36 14.22
C LYS A 85 -0.03 -6.56 13.75
N PRO A 86 -0.12 -7.70 14.45
CA PRO A 86 0.66 -8.88 14.03
C PRO A 86 0.47 -9.26 12.60
N GLN A 87 -0.75 -9.11 12.09
CA GLN A 87 -1.05 -9.43 10.70
C GLN A 87 -0.25 -8.56 9.75
N ILE A 88 -0.18 -7.27 10.04
CA ILE A 88 0.56 -6.34 9.19
C ILE A 88 2.05 -6.60 9.30
N ARG A 89 2.54 -6.85 10.50
CA ARG A 89 3.95 -7.16 10.70
C ARG A 89 4.36 -8.38 9.88
N GLU A 90 3.51 -9.39 9.88
CA GLU A 90 3.79 -10.61 9.12
C GLU A 90 3.85 -10.33 7.62
N MET A 91 2.94 -9.49 7.13
CA MET A 91 2.93 -9.14 5.72
C MET A 91 4.18 -8.38 5.32
N ILE A 92 4.64 -7.49 6.19
CA ILE A 92 5.86 -6.73 5.93
C ILE A 92 7.05 -7.67 5.86
N GLU A 93 7.11 -8.63 6.76
CA GLU A 93 8.22 -9.59 6.77
C GLU A 93 8.23 -10.44 5.51
N LYS A 94 7.05 -10.85 5.04
CA LYS A 94 6.97 -11.63 3.81
C LYS A 94 7.43 -10.83 2.61
N GLU A 95 7.05 -9.59 2.55
CA GLU A 95 7.43 -8.74 1.42
C GLU A 95 8.94 -8.54 1.41
N SER A 96 9.52 -8.24 2.57
CA SER A 96 10.97 -8.06 2.70
C SER A 96 11.72 -9.35 2.42
N GLY A 97 11.18 -10.46 2.92
CA GLY A 97 11.81 -11.76 2.74
C GLY A 97 11.87 -12.17 1.27
N ALA A 98 10.80 -11.87 0.54
CA ALA A 98 10.77 -12.17 -0.89
C ALA A 98 11.88 -11.44 -1.62
N ASP A 99 12.11 -10.18 -1.25
CA ASP A 99 13.18 -9.41 -1.84
C ASP A 99 14.55 -10.02 -1.54
N LYS A 100 14.73 -10.47 -0.33
CA LYS A 100 16.02 -11.01 0.08
C LYS A 100 16.34 -12.31 -0.61
N LEU A 101 15.32 -13.06 -0.98
CA LEU A 101 15.53 -14.33 -1.65
C LEU A 101 15.92 -14.18 -3.11
N LEU A 102 15.72 -13.01 -3.65
CA LEU A 102 16.11 -12.74 -5.02
C LEU A 102 17.53 -12.24 -5.09
#